data_c0ed5828b0acc7cd119384b5e130eeff
#
_entry.id   c0ed5828b0acc7cd119384b5e130eeff
#
_cell.length_a   1.000
_cell.length_b   1.000
_cell.length_c   1.000
_cell.angle_alpha   90.00
_cell.angle_beta   90.00
_cell.angle_gamma   90.00
#
_symmetry.space_group_name_H-M   'P 1'
#
loop_
_entity.id
_entity.type
_entity.pdbx_description
1 polymer ?
#
loop_
_entity_poly.entity_id
_entity_poly.type
_entity_poly.pdbx_seq_one_letter_code
_entity_poly.pdbx_strand_id
1 'polypeptide(L)'
;MLRDFTAIDFETANRYPTSVCSIGIVVVQDGEITEEFSHLIKPEPYYFNKKFIDIHGITPAMVKDAPSFYDLWGVIGRYFDTEALVAHNAGFDMSVLKACLERADLYVRLPESFCTCRLSRKLVKGLPNYKLNTLCDHFGIVLNHHEALSDARGGGKNHD
;
A
#
# COMPACT_ATOMS: atom_id res chain seq x y z
N MET A 1 -0.12 -3.13 -21.23
CA MET A 1 0.72 -2.68 -20.10
C MET A 1 0.05 -1.50 -19.43
N LEU A 2 -0.01 -1.52 -18.11
CA LEU A 2 -0.56 -0.40 -17.35
C LEU A 2 0.41 0.78 -17.40
N ARG A 3 -0.08 1.93 -17.81
CA ARG A 3 0.70 3.17 -17.81
C ARG A 3 0.23 4.14 -16.76
N ASP A 4 -1.05 4.10 -16.41
CA ASP A 4 -1.67 4.96 -15.42
C ASP A 4 -2.24 4.09 -14.31
N PHE A 5 -1.69 4.23 -13.11
CA PHE A 5 -2.17 3.48 -11.96
C PHE A 5 -1.72 4.15 -10.67
N THR A 6 -2.36 3.75 -9.59
CA THR A 6 -1.93 4.12 -8.24
C THR A 6 -1.48 2.86 -7.51
N ALA A 7 -0.25 2.86 -7.06
CA ALA A 7 0.28 1.78 -6.23
C ALA A 7 0.01 2.10 -4.76
N ILE A 8 -0.44 1.11 -4.02
CA ILE A 8 -0.77 1.26 -2.60
C ILE A 8 -0.08 0.20 -1.77
N ASP A 9 0.22 0.55 -0.53
CA ASP A 9 0.78 -0.35 0.45
C ASP A 9 0.29 0.03 1.84
N PHE A 10 -0.31 -0.93 2.53
CA PHE A 10 -0.82 -0.75 3.89
C PHE A 10 0.00 -1.54 4.89
N GLU A 11 0.15 -0.98 6.09
CA GLU A 11 0.61 -1.72 7.25
C GLU A 11 -0.52 -1.76 8.28
N THR A 12 -0.71 -2.90 8.92
CA THR A 12 -1.72 -3.06 9.96
C THR A 12 -1.08 -3.30 11.31
N ALA A 13 -1.77 -2.87 12.37
CA ALA A 13 -1.30 -3.00 13.75
C ALA A 13 -1.51 -4.40 14.30
N ASN A 14 -2.51 -5.09 13.80
CA ASN A 14 -2.92 -6.42 14.24
C ASN A 14 -3.64 -7.13 13.09
N ARG A 15 -4.24 -8.29 13.39
CA ARG A 15 -4.91 -9.12 12.38
C ARG A 15 -6.19 -8.53 11.77
N TYR A 16 -6.73 -7.48 12.38
CA TYR A 16 -7.96 -6.88 11.85
C TYR A 16 -7.63 -5.96 10.68
N PRO A 17 -8.26 -6.13 9.53
CA PRO A 17 -7.96 -5.29 8.37
C PRO A 17 -8.33 -3.82 8.56
N THR A 18 -9.21 -3.51 9.50
CA THR A 18 -9.55 -2.12 9.85
C THR A 18 -8.47 -1.43 10.67
N SER A 19 -7.56 -2.20 11.29
CA SER A 19 -6.49 -1.65 12.13
C SER A 19 -5.28 -1.22 11.32
N VAL A 20 -5.50 -0.46 10.27
CA VAL A 20 -4.45 0.09 9.44
C VAL A 20 -3.67 1.16 10.22
N CYS A 21 -2.35 1.10 10.17
CA CYS A 21 -1.48 2.06 10.88
C CYS A 21 -0.58 2.87 9.96
N SER A 22 -0.49 2.53 8.69
CA SER A 22 0.16 3.38 7.70
C SER A 22 -0.33 3.08 6.30
N ILE A 23 -0.19 4.07 5.44
CA ILE A 23 -0.45 3.92 4.01
C ILE A 23 0.68 4.57 3.22
N GLY A 24 1.10 3.91 2.16
CA GLY A 24 1.98 4.48 1.15
C GLY A 24 1.27 4.47 -0.19
N ILE A 25 1.43 5.55 -0.94
CA ILE A 25 0.78 5.74 -2.24
C ILE A 25 1.81 6.26 -3.23
N VAL A 26 1.83 5.66 -4.41
CA VAL A 26 2.63 6.16 -5.54
C VAL A 26 1.71 6.26 -6.75
N VAL A 27 1.65 7.44 -7.34
CA VAL A 27 0.85 7.68 -8.54
C VAL A 27 1.76 7.60 -9.76
N VAL A 28 1.39 6.78 -10.72
CA VAL A 28 2.11 6.62 -11.97
C VAL A 28 1.21 7.06 -13.12
N GLN A 29 1.73 7.95 -13.96
CA GLN A 29 1.04 8.45 -15.15
C GLN A 29 2.01 8.40 -16.33
N ASP A 30 1.56 7.83 -17.43
CA ASP A 30 2.39 7.64 -18.62
C ASP A 30 3.69 6.89 -18.32
N GLY A 31 3.64 5.95 -17.39
CA GLY A 31 4.81 5.16 -16.99
C GLY A 31 5.77 5.87 -16.06
N GLU A 32 5.47 7.07 -15.61
CA GLU A 32 6.32 7.85 -14.73
C GLU A 32 5.65 8.15 -13.39
N ILE A 33 6.45 8.18 -12.32
CA ILE A 33 5.97 8.54 -11.00
C ILE A 33 5.72 10.05 -10.96
N THR A 34 4.47 10.45 -10.74
CA THR A 34 4.08 11.86 -10.69
C THR A 34 3.82 12.37 -9.28
N GLU A 35 3.41 11.50 -8.36
CA GLU A 35 3.17 11.87 -6.97
C GLU A 35 3.50 10.72 -6.06
N GLU A 36 3.90 11.07 -4.86
CA GLU A 36 4.17 10.11 -3.79
C GLU A 36 3.57 10.67 -2.49
N PHE A 37 2.99 9.78 -1.69
CA PHE A 37 2.36 10.15 -0.44
C PHE A 37 2.52 9.01 0.56
N SER A 38 2.83 9.35 1.81
CA SER A 38 2.79 8.37 2.89
C SER A 38 2.33 9.05 4.17
N HIS A 39 1.64 8.29 5.02
CA HIS A 39 1.16 8.83 6.28
C HIS A 39 0.90 7.72 7.29
N LEU A 40 1.14 8.01 8.55
CA LEU A 40 0.72 7.15 9.65
C LEU A 40 -0.77 7.34 9.90
N ILE A 41 -1.41 6.27 10.37
CA ILE A 41 -2.84 6.24 10.65
C ILE A 41 -3.06 5.68 12.05
N LYS A 42 -3.97 6.25 12.80
CA LYS A 42 -4.36 5.68 14.09
C LYS A 42 -5.29 4.49 13.83
N PRO A 43 -4.84 3.28 14.16
CA PRO A 43 -5.64 2.08 13.83
C PRO A 43 -6.87 1.93 14.71
N GLU A 44 -7.88 1.26 14.18
CA GLU A 44 -9.09 0.90 14.90
C GLU A 44 -9.46 -0.56 14.63
N PRO A 45 -9.41 -1.43 15.66
CA PRO A 45 -9.09 -1.16 17.06
C PRO A 45 -7.63 -0.77 17.28
N TYR A 46 -7.41 0.08 18.28
CA TYR A 46 -6.10 0.63 18.58
C TYR A 46 -5.36 -0.28 19.56
N TYR A 47 -4.79 -1.35 19.06
CA TYR A 47 -3.82 -2.16 19.78
C TYR A 47 -2.84 -2.76 18.76
N PHE A 48 -1.66 -3.11 19.23
CA PHE A 48 -0.61 -3.62 18.37
C PHE A 48 -0.19 -5.02 18.79
N ASN A 49 -0.12 -5.91 17.83
CA ASN A 49 0.47 -7.22 17.99
C ASN A 49 1.97 -7.08 17.81
N LYS A 50 2.76 -7.63 18.73
CA LYS A 50 4.21 -7.53 18.69
C LYS A 50 4.81 -8.04 17.38
N LYS A 51 4.27 -9.12 16.83
CA LYS A 51 4.76 -9.67 15.55
C LYS A 51 4.65 -8.66 14.43
N PHE A 52 3.60 -7.87 14.43
CA PHE A 52 3.37 -6.84 13.42
C PHE A 52 4.36 -5.68 13.61
N ILE A 53 4.58 -5.26 14.86
CA ILE A 53 5.59 -4.24 15.15
C ILE A 53 6.97 -4.70 14.69
N ASP A 54 7.31 -5.96 14.92
CA ASP A 54 8.60 -6.52 14.50
C ASP A 54 8.77 -6.47 12.97
N ILE A 55 7.68 -6.53 12.23
CA ILE A 55 7.70 -6.47 10.76
C ILE A 55 7.87 -5.04 10.26
N HIS A 56 7.03 -4.10 10.73
CA HIS A 56 6.99 -2.75 10.15
C HIS A 56 7.60 -1.66 11.03
N GLY A 57 7.87 -1.96 12.29
CA GLY A 57 8.50 -0.99 13.19
C GLY A 57 7.60 0.15 13.69
N ILE A 58 6.31 0.10 13.38
CA ILE A 58 5.37 1.13 13.82
C ILE A 58 4.83 0.76 15.20
N THR A 59 4.99 1.65 16.15
CA THR A 59 4.57 1.43 17.55
C THR A 59 3.31 2.23 17.88
N PRO A 60 2.59 1.86 18.96
CA PRO A 60 1.41 2.62 19.37
C PRO A 60 1.69 4.10 19.62
N ALA A 61 2.85 4.42 20.19
CA ALA A 61 3.22 5.80 20.47
C ALA A 61 3.36 6.64 19.19
N MET A 62 3.84 6.03 18.11
CA MET A 62 4.05 6.73 16.84
C MET A 62 2.74 7.18 16.18
N VAL A 63 1.65 6.49 16.43
CA VAL A 63 0.35 6.76 15.79
C VAL A 63 -0.69 7.32 16.74
N LYS A 64 -0.30 7.61 17.96
CA LYS A 64 -1.20 8.11 19.01
C LYS A 64 -2.01 9.32 18.57
N ASP A 65 -1.36 10.25 17.88
CA ASP A 65 -1.99 11.49 17.42
C ASP A 65 -2.19 11.52 15.90
N ALA A 66 -2.06 10.37 15.25
CA ALA A 66 -2.27 10.27 13.82
C ALA A 66 -3.78 10.34 13.47
N PRO A 67 -4.12 10.75 12.26
CA PRO A 67 -5.51 10.76 11.83
C PRO A 67 -6.08 9.34 11.71
N SER A 68 -7.38 9.23 11.85
CA SER A 68 -8.09 7.99 11.51
C SER A 68 -8.07 7.80 10.00
N PHE A 69 -8.42 6.60 9.55
CA PHE A 69 -8.60 6.35 8.12
C PHE A 69 -9.66 7.29 7.53
N TYR A 70 -10.77 7.48 8.25
CA TYR A 70 -11.85 8.36 7.81
C TYR A 70 -11.36 9.79 7.56
N ASP A 71 -10.61 10.33 8.53
CA ASP A 71 -10.08 11.70 8.39
C ASP A 71 -9.09 11.80 7.23
N LEU A 72 -8.23 10.80 7.09
CA LEU A 72 -7.22 10.81 6.04
C LEU A 72 -7.83 10.64 4.66
N TRP A 73 -8.97 9.95 4.56
CA TRP A 73 -9.63 9.73 3.27
C TRP A 73 -9.98 11.03 2.55
N GLY A 74 -10.30 12.07 3.29
CA GLY A 74 -10.54 13.39 2.70
C GLY A 74 -9.34 13.93 1.91
N VAL A 75 -8.15 13.48 2.25
CA VAL A 75 -6.91 13.86 1.57
C VAL A 75 -6.55 12.87 0.47
N ILE A 76 -6.65 11.56 0.75
CA ILE A 76 -6.10 10.53 -0.14
C ILE A 76 -7.11 9.98 -1.14
N GLY A 77 -8.40 10.20 -0.94
CA GLY A 77 -9.43 9.63 -1.82
C GLY A 77 -9.21 9.93 -3.29
N ARG A 78 -8.67 11.10 -3.61
CA ARG A 78 -8.40 11.52 -4.99
C ARG A 78 -7.40 10.61 -5.70
N TYR A 79 -6.51 9.97 -4.98
CA TYR A 79 -5.52 9.06 -5.57
C TYR A 79 -6.14 7.76 -6.09
N PHE A 80 -7.36 7.48 -5.66
CA PHE A 80 -8.07 6.26 -6.05
C PHE A 80 -8.94 6.46 -7.29
N ASP A 81 -9.01 7.68 -7.80
CA ASP A 81 -9.62 7.98 -9.09
C ASP A 81 -8.59 7.80 -10.20
N THR A 82 -8.38 6.55 -10.56
CA THR A 82 -7.33 6.12 -11.49
C THR A 82 -7.84 4.92 -12.28
N GLU A 83 -7.13 4.53 -13.34
CA GLU A 83 -7.50 3.37 -14.15
C GLU A 83 -7.38 2.07 -13.39
N ALA A 84 -6.36 1.96 -12.55
CA ALA A 84 -6.08 0.73 -11.82
C ALA A 84 -5.39 1.00 -10.50
N LEU A 85 -5.62 0.12 -9.54
CA LEU A 85 -4.87 0.04 -8.30
C LEU A 85 -3.90 -1.12 -8.39
N VAL A 86 -2.70 -0.92 -7.91
CA VAL A 86 -1.64 -1.93 -7.94
C VAL A 86 -1.09 -2.11 -6.53
N ALA A 87 -0.89 -3.35 -6.15
CA ALA A 87 -0.27 -3.67 -4.87
C ALA A 87 0.53 -4.96 -5.02
N HIS A 88 1.56 -5.15 -4.18
CA HIS A 88 2.37 -6.37 -4.27
C HIS A 88 1.67 -7.53 -3.62
N ASN A 89 0.78 -7.57 -2.94
CA ASN A 89 -0.11 -8.62 -2.46
C ASN A 89 -1.52 -8.04 -2.44
N ALA A 90 -2.07 -7.85 -3.62
CA ALA A 90 -3.30 -7.10 -3.79
C ALA A 90 -4.46 -7.68 -2.98
N GLY A 91 -4.48 -8.99 -2.75
CA GLY A 91 -5.51 -9.61 -1.91
C GLY A 91 -5.53 -9.02 -0.51
N PHE A 92 -4.37 -8.80 0.08
CA PHE A 92 -4.26 -8.19 1.40
C PHE A 92 -4.65 -6.71 1.37
N ASP A 93 -4.01 -5.93 0.52
CA ASP A 93 -4.23 -4.48 0.50
C ASP A 93 -5.66 -4.12 0.12
N MET A 94 -6.25 -4.84 -0.81
CA MET A 94 -7.64 -4.60 -1.18
C MET A 94 -8.62 -4.98 -0.07
N SER A 95 -8.32 -6.04 0.69
CA SER A 95 -9.16 -6.40 1.84
C SER A 95 -9.09 -5.33 2.93
N VAL A 96 -7.91 -4.76 3.17
CA VAL A 96 -7.72 -3.65 4.12
C VAL A 96 -8.49 -2.42 3.65
N LEU A 97 -8.32 -2.04 2.39
CA LEU A 97 -9.00 -0.87 1.82
C LEU A 97 -10.52 -0.99 1.94
N LYS A 98 -11.06 -2.13 1.50
CA LYS A 98 -12.51 -2.35 1.55
C LYS A 98 -13.04 -2.35 2.97
N ALA A 99 -12.33 -2.99 3.90
CA ALA A 99 -12.75 -3.03 5.30
C ALA A 99 -12.73 -1.64 5.93
N CYS A 100 -11.72 -0.84 5.64
CA CYS A 100 -11.64 0.53 6.16
C CYS A 100 -12.72 1.44 5.59
N LEU A 101 -13.01 1.32 4.29
CA LEU A 101 -14.09 2.07 3.66
C LEU A 101 -15.44 1.70 4.24
N GLU A 102 -15.69 0.41 4.42
CA GLU A 102 -16.93 -0.09 5.00
C GLU A 102 -17.11 0.41 6.44
N ARG A 103 -16.08 0.31 7.26
CA ARG A 103 -16.12 0.79 8.64
C ARG A 103 -16.36 2.30 8.72
N ALA A 104 -15.79 3.05 7.80
CA ALA A 104 -15.95 4.50 7.75
C ALA A 104 -17.27 4.93 7.08
N ASP A 105 -18.07 3.98 6.63
CA ASP A 105 -19.33 4.21 5.93
C ASP A 105 -19.12 5.04 4.65
N LEU A 106 -18.04 4.76 3.95
CA LEU A 106 -17.68 5.41 2.70
C LEU A 106 -17.99 4.48 1.53
N TYR A 107 -18.83 4.96 0.62
CA TYR A 107 -19.22 4.20 -0.57
C TYR A 107 -18.43 4.73 -1.77
N VAL A 108 -17.38 4.00 -2.10
CA VAL A 108 -16.45 4.41 -3.15
C VAL A 108 -16.40 3.34 -4.23
N ARG A 109 -16.51 3.78 -5.48
CA ARG A 109 -16.30 2.88 -6.60
C ARG A 109 -14.81 2.76 -6.84
N LEU A 110 -14.27 1.58 -6.53
CA LEU A 110 -12.85 1.33 -6.68
C LEU A 110 -12.52 0.88 -8.11
N PRO A 111 -11.36 1.29 -8.64
CA PRO A 111 -10.89 0.78 -9.92
C PRO A 111 -10.49 -0.69 -9.81
N GLU A 112 -10.24 -1.30 -10.96
CA GLU A 112 -9.73 -2.67 -11.01
C GLU A 112 -8.37 -2.73 -10.32
N SER A 113 -8.12 -3.84 -9.62
CA SER A 113 -6.85 -4.03 -8.89
C SER A 113 -6.01 -5.12 -9.52
N PHE A 114 -4.70 -4.94 -9.46
CA PHE A 114 -3.73 -5.89 -9.98
C PHE A 114 -2.67 -6.18 -8.92
N CYS A 115 -2.30 -7.46 -8.83
CA CYS A 115 -1.23 -7.89 -7.96
C CYS A 115 0.07 -7.94 -8.76
N THR A 116 1.06 -7.12 -8.40
CA THR A 116 2.33 -7.10 -9.12
C THR A 116 3.03 -8.45 -9.04
N CYS A 117 2.92 -9.15 -7.92
CA CYS A 117 3.51 -10.47 -7.76
C CYS A 117 2.92 -11.47 -8.75
N ARG A 118 1.60 -11.54 -8.86
CA ARG A 118 0.93 -12.45 -9.80
C ARG A 118 1.20 -12.09 -11.25
N LEU A 119 1.07 -10.82 -11.56
CA LEU A 119 1.24 -10.33 -12.93
C LEU A 119 2.66 -10.60 -13.42
N SER A 120 3.64 -10.36 -12.56
CA SER A 120 5.03 -10.55 -12.92
C SER A 120 5.41 -12.01 -13.12
N ARG A 121 4.88 -12.91 -12.30
CA ARG A 121 5.09 -14.34 -12.51
C ARG A 121 4.55 -14.82 -13.85
N LYS A 122 3.50 -14.16 -14.34
CA LYS A 122 2.86 -14.51 -15.59
C LYS A 122 3.57 -13.91 -16.82
N LEU A 123 4.05 -12.67 -16.68
CA LEU A 123 4.61 -11.89 -17.79
C LEU A 123 6.13 -11.90 -17.85
N VAL A 124 6.78 -12.00 -16.70
CA VAL A 124 8.24 -11.94 -16.61
C VAL A 124 8.75 -13.26 -16.07
N LYS A 125 9.53 -13.95 -16.86
CA LYS A 125 10.13 -15.23 -16.48
C LYS A 125 11.64 -15.08 -16.35
N GLY A 126 12.26 -15.95 -15.57
CA GLY A 126 13.70 -15.96 -15.42
C GLY A 126 14.26 -15.04 -14.36
N LEU A 127 13.41 -14.36 -13.60
CA LEU A 127 13.87 -13.56 -12.47
C LEU A 127 14.20 -14.46 -11.28
N PRO A 128 15.19 -14.09 -10.47
CA PRO A 128 15.58 -14.89 -9.31
C PRO A 128 14.46 -15.01 -8.27
N ASN A 129 13.57 -14.05 -8.24
CA ASN A 129 12.37 -14.08 -7.42
C ASN A 129 11.39 -13.02 -7.94
N TYR A 130 10.19 -12.99 -7.35
CA TYR A 130 9.17 -12.02 -7.70
C TYR A 130 8.88 -11.07 -6.54
N LYS A 131 9.87 -10.85 -5.70
CA LYS A 131 9.78 -9.83 -4.66
C LYS A 131 9.70 -8.47 -5.32
N LEU A 132 9.09 -7.54 -4.62
CA LEU A 132 8.79 -6.25 -5.18
C LEU A 132 10.01 -5.46 -5.64
N ASN A 133 11.06 -5.44 -4.82
CA ASN A 133 12.29 -4.74 -5.20
C ASN A 133 12.90 -5.31 -6.49
N THR A 134 12.88 -6.63 -6.66
CA THR A 134 13.38 -7.26 -7.88
C THR A 134 12.56 -6.85 -9.09
N LEU A 135 11.23 -6.80 -8.93
CA LEU A 135 10.33 -6.37 -9.99
C LEU A 135 10.51 -4.89 -10.33
N CYS A 136 10.71 -4.08 -9.31
CA CYS A 136 10.94 -2.65 -9.50
C CYS A 136 12.25 -2.38 -10.24
N ASP A 137 13.30 -3.11 -9.90
CA ASP A 137 14.57 -3.03 -10.63
C ASP A 137 14.37 -3.41 -12.09
N HIS A 138 13.64 -4.48 -12.34
CA HIS A 138 13.36 -4.93 -13.69
C HIS A 138 12.60 -3.88 -14.51
N PHE A 139 11.63 -3.21 -13.90
CA PHE A 139 10.83 -2.18 -14.55
C PHE A 139 11.41 -0.77 -14.43
N GLY A 140 12.57 -0.63 -13.83
CA GLY A 140 13.23 0.67 -13.69
C GLY A 140 12.63 1.59 -12.63
N ILE A 141 11.92 1.04 -11.67
CA ILE A 141 11.36 1.81 -10.57
C ILE A 141 12.36 1.86 -9.42
N VAL A 142 12.71 3.05 -8.98
CA VAL A 142 13.67 3.25 -7.90
C VAL A 142 13.00 3.06 -6.54
N LEU A 143 13.60 2.24 -5.69
CA LEU A 143 13.12 2.01 -4.33
C LEU A 143 13.97 2.77 -3.31
N ASN A 144 13.30 3.24 -2.29
CA ASN A 144 13.91 3.76 -1.08
C ASN A 144 13.31 2.98 0.10
N HIS A 145 14.06 2.05 0.68
CA HIS A 145 13.57 0.89 1.43
C HIS A 145 13.11 1.11 2.88
N HIS A 146 12.91 2.28 3.38
CA HIS A 146 12.68 2.42 4.82
C HIS A 146 11.39 3.12 5.22
N GLU A 147 10.49 3.36 4.28
CA GLU A 147 9.23 4.07 4.53
C GLU A 147 8.08 3.38 3.78
N ALA A 148 6.84 3.59 4.26
CA ALA A 148 5.66 3.09 3.57
C ALA A 148 5.59 3.59 2.13
N LEU A 149 6.00 4.82 1.89
CA LEU A 149 6.10 5.37 0.54
C LEU A 149 7.00 4.54 -0.35
N SER A 150 8.14 4.11 0.16
CA SER A 150 9.06 3.25 -0.58
C SER A 150 8.46 1.89 -0.87
N ASP A 151 7.72 1.34 0.08
CA ASP A 151 7.02 0.07 -0.10
C ASP A 151 5.95 0.21 -1.18
N ALA A 152 5.18 1.29 -1.18
CA ALA A 152 4.18 1.54 -2.22
C ALA A 152 4.83 1.73 -3.58
N ARG A 153 5.95 2.46 -3.64
CA ARG A 153 6.75 2.62 -4.84
C ARG A 153 7.21 1.31 -5.43
N GLY A 154 7.61 0.41 -4.57
CA GLY A 154 7.99 -0.93 -4.95
C GLY A 154 6.84 -1.92 -4.85
N GLY A 155 5.69 -1.56 -4.26
CA GLY A 155 4.52 -2.38 -4.06
C GLY A 155 4.60 -3.31 -2.88
N GLY A 156 5.60 -3.22 -2.01
CA GLY A 156 5.69 -4.06 -0.83
C GLY A 156 6.91 -3.76 0.00
N LYS A 157 6.90 -4.26 1.20
CA LYS A 157 7.96 -3.97 2.12
C LYS A 157 9.22 -4.76 1.81
N ASN A 158 10.31 -4.08 1.74
CA ASN A 158 11.60 -4.69 1.57
C ASN A 158 12.36 -4.65 2.89
N HIS A 159 12.69 -5.80 3.40
CA HIS A 159 13.33 -5.97 4.70
C HIS A 159 14.78 -6.46 4.58
N ASP A 160 15.48 -5.95 3.68
CA ASP A 160 16.89 -6.33 3.53
C ASP A 160 17.72 -5.87 4.70
#